data_18a6e83e952795c9924be6d49ec0af76
#
_entry.id   18a6e83e952795c9924be6d49ec0af76
#
_cell.length_a   1.000
_cell.length_b   1.000
_cell.length_c   1.000
_cell.angle_alpha   90.00
_cell.angle_beta   90.00
_cell.angle_gamma   90.00
#
_symmetry.space_group_name_H-M   'P 1'
#
loop_
_entity.id
_entity.type
_entity.pdbx_description
1 polymer ?
#
loop_
_entity_poly.entity_id
_entity_poly.type
_entity_poly.pdbx_seq_one_letter_code
_entity_poly.pdbx_strand_id
1 'polypeptide(L)'
;MNLEINKFSRIFLIGQSGSGKTTIGKILADKLSFDFIDTDTCITSEMKLSINEIFNTMGEQFFRQKEVELLKNIDKSKKIVISTGGGLPEISNSFKLMKKNGLIIWINSSPKEIEKRLDSSNRGQGHRPLLFNNDLDLIENLEEQLKKRYDVYSKADLIIKNDNINEIECSELILEKLSNYD
;
A
#
# COMPACT_ATOMS: atom_id res chain seq x y z
N MET A 1 -27.93 -1.01 3.31
CA MET A 1 -27.34 -2.33 3.07
C MET A 1 -26.35 -2.58 4.20
N ASN A 2 -26.81 -3.24 5.29
CA ASN A 2 -25.93 -3.59 6.41
C ASN A 2 -25.03 -4.73 5.93
N LEU A 3 -23.85 -4.37 5.43
CA LEU A 3 -22.82 -5.33 5.10
C LEU A 3 -22.28 -5.90 6.43
N GLU A 4 -22.35 -7.21 6.60
CA GLU A 4 -21.61 -7.94 7.66
C GLU A 4 -20.08 -7.85 7.51
N ILE A 5 -19.59 -6.79 6.86
CA ILE A 5 -18.17 -6.45 6.66
C ILE A 5 -17.47 -6.13 8.01
N ASN A 6 -18.22 -6.11 9.09
CA ASN A 6 -17.70 -5.92 10.46
C ASN A 6 -16.76 -7.03 10.96
N LYS A 7 -16.52 -8.07 10.16
CA LYS A 7 -15.63 -9.18 10.48
C LYS A 7 -14.16 -8.76 10.61
N PHE A 8 -13.74 -7.72 9.86
CA PHE A 8 -12.37 -7.24 9.88
C PHE A 8 -12.29 -5.82 10.47
N SER A 9 -11.59 -5.64 11.57
CA SER A 9 -11.31 -4.32 12.12
C SER A 9 -10.17 -3.59 11.42
N ARG A 10 -9.31 -4.31 10.68
CA ARG A 10 -8.16 -3.74 9.98
C ARG A 10 -7.98 -4.34 8.60
N ILE A 11 -7.75 -3.47 7.62
CA ILE A 11 -7.49 -3.83 6.23
C ILE A 11 -6.16 -3.21 5.81
N PHE A 12 -5.21 -4.04 5.41
CA PHE A 12 -3.91 -3.62 4.91
C PHE A 12 -3.92 -3.66 3.38
N LEU A 13 -3.68 -2.52 2.74
CA LEU A 13 -3.50 -2.44 1.29
C LEU A 13 -2.02 -2.52 0.97
N ILE A 14 -1.60 -3.58 0.28
CA ILE A 14 -0.24 -3.78 -0.21
C ILE A 14 -0.19 -3.66 -1.74
N GLY A 15 1.00 -3.48 -2.30
CA GLY A 15 1.21 -3.36 -3.75
C GLY A 15 2.32 -2.36 -4.06
N GLN A 16 2.72 -2.28 -5.33
CA GLN A 16 3.79 -1.41 -5.77
C GLN A 16 3.48 0.07 -5.54
N SER A 17 4.52 0.89 -5.46
CA SER A 17 4.36 2.34 -5.48
C SER A 17 3.67 2.76 -6.79
N GLY A 18 2.67 3.64 -6.71
CA GLY A 18 1.88 4.03 -7.90
C GLY A 18 0.66 3.17 -8.20
N SER A 19 0.45 2.04 -7.51
CA SER A 19 -0.72 1.19 -7.74
C SER A 19 -2.07 1.77 -7.24
N GLY A 20 -2.10 2.97 -6.66
CA GLY A 20 -3.34 3.64 -6.24
C GLY A 20 -3.78 3.37 -4.80
N LYS A 21 -3.00 2.63 -3.99
CA LYS A 21 -3.37 2.23 -2.62
C LYS A 21 -3.90 3.36 -1.74
N THR A 22 -3.22 4.51 -1.75
CA THR A 22 -3.60 5.66 -0.92
C THR A 22 -4.97 6.21 -1.29
N THR A 23 -5.24 6.38 -2.59
CA THR A 23 -6.52 6.91 -3.07
C THR A 23 -7.64 5.90 -2.87
N ILE A 24 -7.42 4.65 -3.28
CA ILE A 24 -8.38 3.54 -3.08
C ILE A 24 -8.66 3.34 -1.59
N GLY A 25 -7.62 3.39 -0.75
CA GLY A 25 -7.73 3.21 0.69
C GLY A 25 -8.58 4.28 1.37
N LYS A 26 -8.47 5.54 0.97
CA LYS A 26 -9.32 6.62 1.46
C LYS A 26 -10.79 6.39 1.10
N ILE A 27 -11.07 6.08 -0.18
CA ILE A 27 -12.44 5.81 -0.65
C ILE A 27 -13.02 4.59 0.08
N LEU A 28 -12.23 3.53 0.26
CA LEU A 28 -12.65 2.32 0.95
C LEU A 28 -12.95 2.60 2.43
N ALA A 29 -12.11 3.37 3.11
CA ALA A 29 -12.29 3.76 4.50
C ALA A 29 -13.58 4.57 4.70
N ASP A 30 -13.83 5.57 3.84
CA ASP A 30 -15.07 6.35 3.85
C ASP A 30 -16.31 5.46 3.68
N LYS A 31 -16.29 4.55 2.69
CA LYS A 31 -17.42 3.64 2.43
C LYS A 31 -17.67 2.66 3.60
N LEU A 32 -16.62 2.28 4.35
CA LEU A 32 -16.69 1.39 5.52
C LEU A 32 -16.92 2.12 6.84
N SER A 33 -16.85 3.46 6.86
CA SER A 33 -16.80 4.27 8.10
C SER A 33 -15.62 3.86 9.00
N PHE A 34 -14.46 3.62 8.42
CA PHE A 34 -13.20 3.28 9.06
C PHE A 34 -12.26 4.50 9.06
N ASP A 35 -11.33 4.52 10.00
CA ASP A 35 -10.19 5.42 9.93
C ASP A 35 -9.29 5.07 8.73
N PHE A 36 -8.48 6.01 8.26
CA PHE A 36 -7.49 5.79 7.21
C PHE A 36 -6.12 6.29 7.65
N ILE A 37 -5.08 5.49 7.38
CA ILE A 37 -3.68 5.93 7.44
C ILE A 37 -2.91 5.44 6.23
N ASP A 38 -1.88 6.21 5.86
CA ASP A 38 -0.84 5.84 4.91
C ASP A 38 0.50 5.83 5.65
N THR A 39 1.21 4.69 5.64
CA THR A 39 2.43 4.53 6.44
C THR A 39 3.52 5.50 6.04
N ASP A 40 3.67 5.77 4.74
CA ASP A 40 4.67 6.71 4.22
C ASP A 40 4.36 8.13 4.69
N THR A 41 3.08 8.53 4.64
CA THR A 41 2.61 9.82 5.12
C THR A 41 2.78 9.98 6.63
N CYS A 42 2.50 8.95 7.42
CA CYS A 42 2.68 8.98 8.87
C CYS A 42 4.15 9.24 9.22
N ILE A 43 5.08 8.50 8.61
CA ILE A 43 6.52 8.63 8.88
C ILE A 43 7.04 9.99 8.44
N THR A 44 6.69 10.45 7.23
CA THR A 44 7.14 11.76 6.73
C THR A 44 6.61 12.92 7.56
N SER A 45 5.37 12.81 8.06
CA SER A 45 4.77 13.82 8.96
C SER A 45 5.43 13.85 10.34
N GLU A 46 5.75 12.67 10.92
CA GLU A 46 6.47 12.56 12.20
C GLU A 46 7.89 13.16 12.09
N MET A 47 8.59 12.79 11.01
CA MET A 47 9.97 13.19 10.78
C MET A 47 10.11 14.63 10.26
N LYS A 48 9.04 15.21 9.70
CA LYS A 48 9.04 16.50 8.98
C LYS A 48 10.05 16.53 7.81
N LEU A 49 10.29 15.39 7.20
CA LEU A 49 11.19 15.18 6.09
C LEU A 49 10.49 14.36 5.01
N SER A 50 10.84 14.59 3.75
CA SER A 50 10.43 13.71 2.65
C SER A 50 11.12 12.34 2.75
N ILE A 51 10.58 11.34 2.06
CA ILE A 51 11.20 9.99 2.01
C ILE A 51 12.64 10.08 1.47
N ASN A 52 12.89 10.93 0.45
CA ASN A 52 14.22 11.15 -0.10
C ASN A 52 15.19 11.71 0.94
N GLU A 53 14.76 12.71 1.70
CA GLU A 53 15.59 13.30 2.76
C GLU A 53 15.88 12.27 3.86
N ILE A 54 14.89 11.47 4.27
CA ILE A 54 15.09 10.42 5.26
C ILE A 54 16.09 9.38 4.74
N PHE A 55 15.97 8.93 3.49
CA PHE A 55 16.89 7.97 2.89
C PHE A 55 18.32 8.52 2.79
N ASN A 56 18.47 9.78 2.39
CA ASN A 56 19.77 10.43 2.25
C ASN A 56 20.46 10.73 3.58
N THR A 57 19.69 11.07 4.63
CA THR A 57 20.24 11.48 5.93
C THR A 57 20.36 10.34 6.94
N MET A 58 19.38 9.42 6.94
CA MET A 58 19.25 8.35 7.93
C MET A 58 19.35 6.95 7.35
N GLY A 59 19.28 6.82 6.02
CA GLY A 59 19.33 5.56 5.30
C GLY A 59 17.99 4.83 5.20
N GLU A 60 17.87 3.96 4.19
CA GLU A 60 16.66 3.16 3.97
C GLU A 60 16.32 2.27 5.18
N GLN A 61 17.33 1.69 5.83
CA GLN A 61 17.13 0.79 6.98
C GLN A 61 16.39 1.48 8.12
N PHE A 62 16.69 2.76 8.39
CA PHE A 62 15.99 3.55 9.40
C PHE A 62 14.50 3.69 9.03
N PHE A 63 14.20 4.03 7.77
CA PHE A 63 12.81 4.14 7.31
C PHE A 63 12.05 2.82 7.50
N ARG A 64 12.68 1.69 7.15
CA ARG A 64 12.10 0.35 7.33
C ARG A 64 11.83 0.01 8.80
N GLN A 65 12.71 0.43 9.71
CA GLN A 65 12.46 0.28 11.15
C GLN A 65 11.24 1.08 11.61
N LYS A 66 11.09 2.32 11.11
CA LYS A 66 9.93 3.16 11.39
C LYS A 66 8.62 2.58 10.84
N GLU A 67 8.62 2.00 9.64
CA GLU A 67 7.46 1.29 9.10
C GLU A 67 7.02 0.14 10.02
N VAL A 68 7.95 -0.68 10.50
CA VAL A 68 7.66 -1.81 11.41
C VAL A 68 7.17 -1.31 12.78
N GLU A 69 7.77 -0.25 13.31
CA GLU A 69 7.36 0.39 14.56
C GLU A 69 5.92 0.91 14.47
N LEU A 70 5.58 1.60 13.39
CA LEU A 70 4.24 2.07 13.12
C LEU A 70 3.22 0.92 13.11
N LEU A 71 3.51 -0.19 12.40
CA LEU A 71 2.63 -1.35 12.38
C LEU A 71 2.36 -1.96 13.77
N LYS A 72 3.38 -1.96 14.65
CA LYS A 72 3.24 -2.48 16.02
C LYS A 72 2.37 -1.58 16.90
N ASN A 73 2.39 -0.28 16.64
CA ASN A 73 1.75 0.75 17.44
C ASN A 73 0.34 1.12 16.95
N ILE A 74 -0.14 0.54 15.84
CA ILE A 74 -1.52 0.75 15.39
C ILE A 74 -2.49 0.30 16.49
N ASP A 75 -3.36 1.21 16.91
CA ASP A 75 -4.37 0.95 17.92
C ASP A 75 -5.28 -0.23 17.51
N LYS A 76 -5.27 -1.27 18.35
CA LYS A 76 -5.99 -2.50 18.07
C LYS A 76 -7.51 -2.39 18.25
N SER A 77 -7.99 -1.36 18.88
CA SER A 77 -9.43 -1.10 19.07
C SER A 77 -10.09 -0.45 17.85
N LYS A 78 -9.29 0.14 16.95
CA LYS A 78 -9.80 0.91 15.81
C LYS A 78 -10.13 0.05 14.61
N LYS A 79 -11.20 0.44 13.91
CA LYS A 79 -11.52 0.00 12.56
C LYS A 79 -10.77 0.90 11.58
N ILE A 80 -9.85 0.33 10.80
CA ILE A 80 -8.91 1.15 10.02
C ILE A 80 -8.48 0.49 8.72
N VAL A 81 -8.37 1.29 7.66
CA VAL A 81 -7.70 0.93 6.40
C VAL A 81 -6.28 1.51 6.41
N ILE A 82 -5.30 0.67 6.15
CA ILE A 82 -3.87 1.02 6.17
C ILE A 82 -3.29 0.86 4.77
N SER A 83 -2.89 1.94 4.13
CA SER A 83 -2.06 1.91 2.92
C SER A 83 -0.61 1.76 3.30
N THR A 84 0.06 0.71 2.84
CA THR A 84 1.46 0.43 3.19
C THR A 84 2.43 0.95 2.14
N GLY A 85 3.65 1.30 2.56
CA GLY A 85 4.77 1.44 1.65
C GLY A 85 5.00 0.15 0.85
N GLY A 86 5.39 0.26 -0.44
CA GLY A 86 5.50 -0.90 -1.32
C GLY A 86 6.53 -1.94 -0.85
N GLY A 87 7.58 -1.54 -0.14
CA GLY A 87 8.60 -2.45 0.41
C GLY A 87 8.27 -3.04 1.77
N LEU A 88 7.28 -2.49 2.49
CA LEU A 88 6.98 -2.92 3.85
C LEU A 88 6.64 -4.43 3.97
N PRO A 89 5.88 -5.06 3.06
CA PRO A 89 5.59 -6.48 3.15
C PRO A 89 6.82 -7.40 3.06
N GLU A 90 7.93 -6.95 2.46
CA GLU A 90 9.18 -7.72 2.33
C GLU A 90 10.01 -7.74 3.62
N ILE A 91 9.79 -6.76 4.52
CA ILE A 91 10.55 -6.66 5.77
C ILE A 91 10.24 -7.86 6.65
N SER A 92 11.29 -8.45 7.22
CA SER A 92 11.17 -9.62 8.10
C SER A 92 10.06 -9.44 9.14
N ASN A 93 9.14 -10.40 9.18
CA ASN A 93 7.98 -10.44 10.06
C ASN A 93 6.86 -9.40 9.80
N SER A 94 7.03 -8.39 8.94
CA SER A 94 5.97 -7.39 8.69
C SER A 94 4.72 -8.02 8.09
N PHE A 95 4.88 -8.89 7.09
CA PHE A 95 3.75 -9.60 6.48
C PHE A 95 3.01 -10.48 7.52
N LYS A 96 3.75 -11.20 8.36
CA LYS A 96 3.16 -12.02 9.43
C LYS A 96 2.43 -11.16 10.46
N LEU A 97 2.98 -9.97 10.78
CA LEU A 97 2.36 -9.03 11.69
C LEU A 97 1.05 -8.47 11.12
N MET A 98 1.03 -8.09 9.85
CA MET A 98 -0.19 -7.67 9.16
C MET A 98 -1.23 -8.79 9.14
N LYS A 99 -0.84 -10.00 8.72
CA LYS A 99 -1.72 -11.18 8.66
C LYS A 99 -2.35 -11.53 10.01
N LYS A 100 -1.60 -11.40 11.10
CA LYS A 100 -2.11 -11.62 12.47
C LYS A 100 -3.12 -10.56 12.90
N ASN A 101 -3.01 -9.37 12.36
CA ASN A 101 -3.75 -8.21 12.83
C ASN A 101 -4.89 -7.74 11.92
N GLY A 102 -5.06 -8.28 10.73
CA GLY A 102 -6.11 -7.87 9.81
C GLY A 102 -6.05 -8.59 8.46
N LEU A 103 -6.90 -8.17 7.56
CA LEU A 103 -6.99 -8.66 6.20
C LEU A 103 -5.97 -7.95 5.29
N ILE A 104 -5.27 -8.70 4.48
CA ILE A 104 -4.31 -8.15 3.52
C ILE A 104 -4.91 -8.19 2.12
N ILE A 105 -4.97 -7.04 1.46
CA ILE A 105 -5.45 -6.91 0.08
C ILE A 105 -4.30 -6.41 -0.79
N TRP A 106 -3.95 -7.16 -1.82
CA TRP A 106 -2.99 -6.74 -2.81
C TRP A 106 -3.69 -5.97 -3.94
N ILE A 107 -3.37 -4.69 -4.08
CA ILE A 107 -3.75 -3.85 -5.23
C ILE A 107 -2.71 -4.13 -6.33
N ASN A 108 -3.07 -5.04 -7.24
CA ASN A 108 -2.20 -5.54 -8.29
C ASN A 108 -2.42 -4.74 -9.58
N SER A 109 -1.55 -3.77 -9.82
CA SER A 109 -1.48 -3.00 -11.07
C SER A 109 -0.27 -3.43 -11.88
N SER A 110 -0.43 -3.54 -13.19
CA SER A 110 0.71 -3.81 -14.08
C SER A 110 1.69 -2.64 -14.12
N PRO A 111 2.98 -2.87 -14.41
CA PRO A 111 3.97 -1.82 -14.59
C PRO A 111 3.53 -0.73 -15.58
N LYS A 112 2.93 -1.12 -16.70
CA LYS A 112 2.37 -0.19 -17.71
C LYS A 112 1.24 0.69 -17.17
N GLU A 113 0.36 0.13 -16.34
CA GLU A 113 -0.72 0.90 -15.74
C GLU A 113 -0.18 1.88 -14.70
N ILE A 114 0.85 1.48 -13.93
CA ILE A 114 1.53 2.35 -12.97
C ILE A 114 2.21 3.52 -13.70
N GLU A 115 2.96 3.24 -14.76
CA GLU A 115 3.61 4.26 -15.59
C GLU A 115 2.59 5.27 -16.12
N LYS A 116 1.51 4.81 -16.76
CA LYS A 116 0.43 5.66 -17.25
C LYS A 116 -0.15 6.59 -16.17
N ARG A 117 -0.34 6.08 -14.95
CA ARG A 117 -0.84 6.87 -13.82
C ARG A 117 0.17 7.89 -13.30
N LEU A 118 1.45 7.57 -13.35
CA LEU A 118 2.53 8.48 -12.95
C LEU A 118 2.67 9.63 -13.94
N ASP A 119 2.63 9.35 -15.24
CA ASP A 119 2.70 10.35 -16.32
C ASP A 119 1.52 11.32 -16.25
N SER A 120 0.30 10.81 -16.07
CA SER A 120 -0.90 11.62 -16.00
C SER A 120 -0.98 12.53 -14.78
N SER A 121 -0.27 12.20 -13.70
CA SER A 121 -0.37 12.89 -12.41
C SER A 121 0.71 13.94 -12.14
N ASN A 122 1.71 14.11 -13.01
CA ASN A 122 2.91 14.94 -12.78
C ASN A 122 3.59 14.72 -11.40
N ARG A 123 3.28 13.61 -10.71
CA ARG A 123 3.72 13.30 -9.33
C ARG A 123 4.95 12.39 -9.27
N GLY A 124 5.58 12.12 -10.43
CA GLY A 124 6.56 11.02 -10.52
C GLY A 124 7.87 11.26 -9.78
N GLN A 125 8.52 12.39 -9.99
CA GLN A 125 9.95 12.51 -9.71
C GLN A 125 10.33 12.91 -8.27
N GLY A 126 9.46 13.59 -7.52
CA GLY A 126 9.84 14.15 -6.20
C GLY A 126 9.52 13.26 -4.98
N HIS A 127 8.63 12.28 -5.10
CA HIS A 127 8.09 11.56 -3.94
C HIS A 127 8.39 10.06 -3.88
N ARG A 128 9.16 9.51 -4.84
CA ARG A 128 9.35 8.05 -4.98
C ARG A 128 10.78 7.70 -5.37
N PRO A 129 11.75 7.81 -4.44
CA PRO A 129 13.17 7.63 -4.75
C PRO A 129 13.47 6.28 -5.37
N LEU A 130 12.84 5.19 -4.88
CA LEU A 130 13.10 3.85 -5.36
C LEU A 130 12.60 3.55 -6.79
N LEU A 131 11.80 4.43 -7.40
CA LEU A 131 11.35 4.27 -8.78
C LEU A 131 12.29 4.94 -9.79
N PHE A 132 13.06 5.95 -9.37
CA PHE A 132 13.83 6.81 -10.28
C PHE A 132 15.34 6.83 -9.99
N ASN A 133 15.84 6.02 -9.03
CA ASN A 133 17.25 6.02 -8.63
C ASN A 133 18.13 5.01 -9.38
N ASN A 134 17.61 4.29 -10.37
CA ASN A 134 18.36 3.33 -11.16
C ASN A 134 18.47 3.83 -12.61
N ASP A 135 19.52 3.41 -13.32
CA ASP A 135 19.73 3.65 -14.77
C ASP A 135 18.73 2.87 -15.65
N LEU A 136 17.82 2.12 -15.04
CA LEU A 136 16.77 1.36 -15.71
C LEU A 136 15.60 2.25 -16.11
N ASP A 137 14.96 1.92 -17.22
CA ASP A 137 13.65 2.45 -17.58
C ASP A 137 12.62 2.17 -16.47
N LEU A 138 11.63 3.08 -16.31
CA LEU A 138 10.63 2.98 -15.24
C LEU A 138 9.89 1.64 -15.26
N ILE A 139 9.52 1.14 -16.45
CA ILE A 139 8.83 -0.16 -16.58
C ILE A 139 9.74 -1.28 -16.11
N GLU A 140 11.00 -1.32 -16.57
CA GLU A 140 11.96 -2.36 -16.18
C GLU A 140 12.17 -2.37 -14.66
N ASN A 141 12.31 -1.20 -14.03
CA ASN A 141 12.45 -1.09 -12.59
C ASN A 141 11.20 -1.61 -11.86
N LEU A 142 10.00 -1.27 -12.35
CA LEU A 142 8.74 -1.77 -11.79
C LEU A 142 8.60 -3.29 -11.94
N GLU A 143 9.01 -3.85 -13.08
CA GLU A 143 9.00 -5.30 -13.32
C GLU A 143 9.96 -6.03 -12.39
N GLU A 144 11.20 -5.53 -12.22
CA GLU A 144 12.15 -6.10 -11.27
C GLU A 144 11.67 -6.05 -9.83
N GLN A 145 11.10 -4.92 -9.41
CA GLN A 145 10.52 -4.78 -8.07
C GLN A 145 9.35 -5.74 -7.88
N LEU A 146 8.47 -5.88 -8.87
CA LEU A 146 7.35 -6.81 -8.81
C LEU A 146 7.84 -8.25 -8.70
N LYS A 147 8.84 -8.64 -9.49
CA LYS A 147 9.43 -9.98 -9.46
C LYS A 147 9.99 -10.32 -8.07
N LYS A 148 10.69 -9.37 -7.43
CA LYS A 148 11.23 -9.54 -6.06
C LYS A 148 10.13 -9.69 -5.01
N ARG A 149 9.00 -9.00 -5.19
CA ARG A 149 7.89 -8.89 -4.21
C ARG A 149 6.77 -9.91 -4.44
N TYR A 150 6.73 -10.53 -5.60
CA TYR A 150 5.63 -11.40 -6.01
C TYR A 150 5.32 -12.49 -4.99
N ASP A 151 6.36 -13.17 -4.49
CA ASP A 151 6.20 -14.27 -3.52
C ASP A 151 5.57 -13.84 -2.20
N VAL A 152 5.75 -12.58 -1.81
CA VAL A 152 5.14 -12.03 -0.61
C VAL A 152 3.75 -11.50 -0.91
N TYR A 153 3.59 -10.74 -1.99
CA TYR A 153 2.31 -10.14 -2.36
C TYR A 153 1.24 -11.21 -2.70
N SER A 154 1.64 -12.30 -3.35
CA SER A 154 0.73 -13.39 -3.73
C SER A 154 0.12 -14.15 -2.53
N LYS A 155 0.66 -13.95 -1.31
CA LYS A 155 0.12 -14.49 -0.07
C LYS A 155 -0.97 -13.62 0.58
N ALA A 156 -1.35 -12.50 -0.07
CA ALA A 156 -2.47 -11.66 0.38
C ALA A 156 -3.78 -12.45 0.42
N ASP A 157 -4.68 -12.05 1.30
CA ASP A 157 -6.00 -12.67 1.44
C ASP A 157 -6.88 -12.44 0.21
N LEU A 158 -6.78 -11.23 -0.36
CA LEU A 158 -7.45 -10.86 -1.60
C LEU A 158 -6.45 -10.24 -2.57
N ILE A 159 -6.58 -10.58 -3.84
CA ILE A 159 -5.83 -9.97 -4.94
C ILE A 159 -6.82 -9.26 -5.85
N ILE A 160 -6.64 -7.96 -6.01
CA ILE A 160 -7.49 -7.09 -6.81
C ILE A 160 -6.69 -6.62 -8.03
N LYS A 161 -7.05 -7.08 -9.21
CA LYS A 161 -6.52 -6.52 -10.46
C LYS A 161 -7.02 -5.11 -10.63
N ASN A 162 -6.11 -4.16 -10.81
CA ASN A 162 -6.40 -2.74 -10.83
C ASN A 162 -5.87 -2.07 -12.11
N ASP A 163 -5.99 -2.79 -13.23
CA ASP A 163 -5.68 -2.26 -14.55
C ASP A 163 -6.96 -1.83 -15.24
N ASN A 164 -6.92 -0.67 -15.92
CA ASN A 164 -8.03 -0.12 -16.72
C ASN A 164 -9.34 0.12 -15.94
N ILE A 165 -9.28 0.24 -14.63
CA ILE A 165 -10.38 0.65 -13.75
C ILE A 165 -9.97 1.87 -12.93
N ASN A 166 -10.93 2.71 -12.58
CA ASN A 166 -10.66 3.86 -11.71
C ASN A 166 -10.71 3.46 -10.23
N GLU A 167 -10.32 4.38 -9.34
CA GLU A 167 -10.19 4.11 -7.92
C GLU A 167 -11.54 3.83 -7.24
N ILE A 168 -12.65 4.40 -7.77
CA ILE A 168 -14.00 4.16 -7.26
C ILE A 168 -14.41 2.74 -7.60
N GLU A 169 -14.28 2.34 -8.87
CA GLU A 169 -14.57 0.97 -9.35
C GLU A 169 -13.74 -0.07 -8.60
N CYS A 170 -12.45 0.21 -8.39
CA CYS A 170 -11.58 -0.66 -7.61
C CYS A 170 -12.07 -0.81 -6.16
N SER A 171 -12.50 0.28 -5.52
CA SER A 171 -13.03 0.25 -4.16
C SER A 171 -14.33 -0.55 -4.07
N GLU A 172 -15.19 -0.47 -5.08
CA GLU A 172 -16.44 -1.24 -5.17
C GLU A 172 -16.19 -2.73 -5.35
N LEU A 173 -15.24 -3.09 -6.20
CA LEU A 173 -14.80 -4.48 -6.36
C LEU A 173 -14.23 -5.06 -5.06
N ILE A 174 -13.49 -4.25 -4.28
CA ILE A 174 -13.02 -4.67 -2.95
C ILE A 174 -14.21 -4.93 -2.03
N LEU A 175 -15.19 -4.03 -1.97
CA LEU A 175 -16.37 -4.19 -1.11
C LEU A 175 -17.19 -5.42 -1.49
N GLU A 176 -17.38 -5.68 -2.77
CA GLU A 176 -18.04 -6.89 -3.27
C GLU A 176 -17.32 -8.15 -2.79
N LYS A 177 -15.98 -8.20 -2.94
CA LYS A 177 -15.19 -9.35 -2.48
C LYS A 177 -15.19 -9.49 -0.97
N LEU A 178 -15.19 -8.40 -0.21
CA LEU A 178 -15.27 -8.42 1.25
C LEU A 178 -16.62 -8.95 1.74
N SER A 179 -17.73 -8.65 1.03
CA SER A 179 -19.06 -9.17 1.38
C SER A 179 -19.19 -10.68 1.16
N ASN A 180 -18.39 -11.25 0.27
CA ASN A 180 -18.36 -12.68 -0.07
C ASN A 180 -17.16 -13.42 0.56
N TYR A 181 -16.42 -12.76 1.45
CA TYR A 181 -15.25 -13.36 2.11
C TYR A 181 -15.68 -14.10 3.37
N ASP A 182 -15.52 -15.41 3.40
CA ASP A 182 -15.88 -16.30 4.51
C ASP A 182 -14.91 -16.24 5.70
#